data_41f7a626feeecd6bd7273fa970d9fe9c
#
_entry.id   41f7a626feeecd6bd7273fa970d9fe9c
#
_cell.length_a   1.000
_cell.length_b   1.000
_cell.length_c   1.000
_cell.angle_alpha   90.00
_cell.angle_beta   90.00
_cell.angle_gamma   90.00
#
_symmetry.space_group_name_H-M   'P 1'
#
loop_
_entity.id
_entity.type
_entity.pdbx_description
1 polymer ?
#
loop_
_entity_poly.entity_id
_entity_poly.type
_entity_poly.pdbx_seq_one_letter_code
_entity_poly.pdbx_strand_id
1 'polypeptide(L)'
;PTNAIQTFVPMDLRQHRGLPTPREKQGLFAHHFYRLLHAAERVWITYSTAEGNMGVDEPSRYIQQVELELARINPNINLTREDYTLTNEEEQSDPLIIQKSPELLERIRTYLKKGTSASAIKTHLNCSLDFYYKYLLGFGEEGEVEEEIEASSFGSFIHDTLESIYTPFARMKKNKQGEIVSTRAGKNMVHSDVQKMISQFKPVLQRFFEAHFSYNKKAVLDGKNYLSLEVAEHLVRRFLEHECELLKASKNDLTIDGLEIRLTTTLEYMIGAKSQAVKLVGIIDRIDQFNGEQRIIDYKSGTCSEKDVRVDSFPRTKELDDCERLIKNIKEKKYVFQLLLYNLMFHDHFGYYPDKVGVISMVNLKEGPFYLSNNLTADTDSLMELFHESMVHIVSKMLDENVTIEHNVEAPYCEYCQ
;
A
#
# COMPACT_ATOMS: atom_id res chain seq x y z
N PRO A 1 -14.02 -15.58 -20.10
CA PRO A 1 -14.63 -15.60 -18.77
C PRO A 1 -15.52 -14.38 -18.63
N THR A 2 -16.82 -14.62 -18.70
CA THR A 2 -17.80 -13.58 -18.49
C THR A 2 -17.89 -13.34 -17.00
N ASN A 3 -17.20 -12.36 -16.47
CA ASN A 3 -17.48 -11.86 -15.15
C ASN A 3 -18.97 -11.48 -15.12
N ALA A 4 -19.77 -12.24 -14.37
CA ALA A 4 -21.16 -11.92 -14.14
C ALA A 4 -21.16 -10.48 -13.64
N ILE A 5 -22.00 -9.62 -14.22
CA ILE A 5 -22.14 -8.24 -13.76
C ILE A 5 -22.64 -8.34 -12.32
N GLN A 6 -21.75 -8.21 -11.36
CA GLN A 6 -22.15 -8.00 -9.97
C GLN A 6 -22.73 -6.60 -9.90
N THR A 7 -24.04 -6.53 -9.87
CA THR A 7 -24.77 -5.27 -9.75
C THR A 7 -25.80 -5.39 -8.65
N PHE A 8 -25.90 -4.38 -7.82
CA PHE A 8 -26.94 -4.25 -6.80
C PHE A 8 -28.30 -3.89 -7.38
N VAL A 9 -28.39 -3.61 -8.69
CA VAL A 9 -29.66 -3.29 -9.34
C VAL A 9 -30.39 -4.57 -9.71
N PRO A 10 -31.58 -4.85 -9.15
CA PRO A 10 -32.39 -6.00 -9.49
C PRO A 10 -32.68 -6.10 -10.98
N MET A 11 -32.79 -7.34 -11.48
CA MET A 11 -32.96 -7.61 -12.92
C MET A 11 -34.23 -6.94 -13.48
N ASP A 12 -35.33 -7.00 -12.77
CA ASP A 12 -36.62 -6.42 -13.16
C ASP A 12 -36.51 -4.90 -13.34
N LEU A 13 -35.80 -4.25 -12.43
CA LEU A 13 -35.56 -2.81 -12.51
C LEU A 13 -34.67 -2.46 -13.71
N ARG A 14 -33.68 -3.30 -14.01
CA ARG A 14 -32.83 -3.11 -15.20
C ARG A 14 -33.65 -3.18 -16.47
N GLN A 15 -34.47 -4.22 -16.63
CA GLN A 15 -35.35 -4.37 -17.79
C GLN A 15 -36.33 -3.19 -17.91
N HIS A 16 -36.97 -2.79 -16.81
CA HIS A 16 -37.91 -1.68 -16.82
C HIS A 16 -37.30 -0.33 -17.17
N ARG A 17 -35.99 -0.14 -16.82
CA ARG A 17 -35.26 1.10 -17.10
C ARG A 17 -34.44 1.05 -18.38
N GLY A 18 -34.51 -0.01 -19.18
CA GLY A 18 -33.72 -0.16 -20.41
C GLY A 18 -32.22 -0.28 -20.18
N LEU A 19 -31.79 -0.70 -18.98
CA LEU A 19 -30.38 -0.93 -18.67
C LEU A 19 -29.94 -2.29 -19.23
N PRO A 20 -28.70 -2.40 -19.75
CA PRO A 20 -28.22 -3.67 -20.29
C PRO A 20 -28.32 -4.83 -19.31
N THR A 21 -28.99 -5.89 -19.72
CA THR A 21 -29.09 -7.13 -18.97
C THR A 21 -27.88 -8.04 -19.26
N PRO A 22 -27.59 -9.03 -18.41
CA PRO A 22 -26.54 -10.02 -18.70
C PRO A 22 -26.77 -10.76 -20.02
N ARG A 23 -28.04 -11.00 -20.39
CA ARG A 23 -28.40 -11.65 -21.66
C ARG A 23 -28.05 -10.80 -22.87
N GLU A 24 -28.34 -9.50 -22.83
CA GLU A 24 -28.02 -8.55 -23.91
C GLU A 24 -26.51 -8.38 -24.03
N LYS A 25 -25.79 -8.29 -22.90
CA LYS A 25 -24.34 -8.22 -22.90
C LYS A 25 -23.72 -9.49 -23.50
N GLN A 26 -24.26 -10.67 -23.16
CA GLN A 26 -23.83 -11.93 -23.76
C GLN A 26 -24.11 -11.97 -25.27
N GLY A 27 -25.25 -11.43 -25.71
CA GLY A 27 -25.57 -11.29 -27.12
C GLY A 27 -24.60 -10.37 -27.87
N LEU A 28 -24.17 -9.31 -27.23
CA LEU A 28 -23.16 -8.39 -27.79
C LEU A 28 -21.80 -9.09 -27.96
N PHE A 29 -21.34 -9.83 -26.96
CA PHE A 29 -20.10 -10.60 -27.05
C PHE A 29 -20.19 -11.69 -28.15
N ALA A 30 -21.33 -12.40 -28.26
CA ALA A 30 -21.55 -13.35 -29.33
C ALA A 30 -21.46 -12.67 -30.71
N HIS A 31 -22.10 -11.50 -30.87
CA HIS A 31 -22.07 -10.74 -32.09
C HIS A 31 -20.63 -10.36 -32.49
N HIS A 32 -19.84 -9.85 -31.55
CA HIS A 32 -18.45 -9.50 -31.82
C HIS A 32 -17.61 -10.72 -32.17
N PHE A 33 -17.76 -11.83 -31.48
CA PHE A 33 -17.07 -13.07 -31.76
C PHE A 33 -17.35 -13.57 -33.18
N TYR A 34 -18.62 -13.73 -33.53
CA TYR A 34 -19.00 -14.20 -34.87
C TYR A 34 -18.65 -13.21 -35.98
N ARG A 35 -18.69 -11.90 -35.71
CA ARG A 35 -18.28 -10.90 -36.68
C ARG A 35 -16.78 -10.98 -36.98
N LEU A 36 -15.94 -11.27 -35.99
CA LEU A 36 -14.50 -11.50 -36.20
C LEU A 36 -14.26 -12.75 -37.09
N LEU A 37 -14.98 -13.85 -36.83
CA LEU A 37 -14.90 -15.03 -37.66
C LEU A 37 -15.31 -14.77 -39.11
N HIS A 38 -16.35 -13.99 -39.32
CA HIS A 38 -16.91 -13.71 -40.66
C HIS A 38 -15.98 -12.89 -41.55
N ALA A 39 -15.08 -12.12 -40.95
CA ALA A 39 -14.17 -11.24 -41.69
C ALA A 39 -12.81 -11.89 -42.00
N ALA A 40 -12.57 -13.13 -41.59
CA ALA A 40 -11.25 -13.77 -41.65
C ALA A 40 -11.27 -15.04 -42.53
N GLU A 41 -10.23 -15.23 -43.31
CA GLU A 41 -10.00 -16.48 -44.07
C GLU A 41 -9.41 -17.59 -43.21
N ARG A 42 -8.65 -17.22 -42.17
CA ARG A 42 -8.04 -18.15 -41.18
C ARG A 42 -8.17 -17.57 -39.81
N VAL A 43 -8.54 -18.38 -38.85
CA VAL A 43 -8.71 -18.00 -37.45
C VAL A 43 -8.04 -19.03 -36.56
N TRP A 44 -7.22 -18.56 -35.62
CA TRP A 44 -6.67 -19.37 -34.55
C TRP A 44 -7.33 -18.96 -33.24
N ILE A 45 -7.88 -19.92 -32.52
CA ILE A 45 -8.48 -19.72 -31.23
C ILE A 45 -7.70 -20.57 -30.22
N THR A 46 -7.06 -19.90 -29.27
CA THR A 46 -6.28 -20.57 -28.22
C THR A 46 -6.98 -20.47 -26.87
N TYR A 47 -6.92 -21.52 -26.08
CA TYR A 47 -7.39 -21.54 -24.70
C TYR A 47 -6.53 -22.51 -23.88
N SER A 48 -6.43 -22.24 -22.56
CA SER A 48 -5.68 -23.10 -21.65
C SER A 48 -6.51 -24.33 -21.28
N THR A 49 -5.88 -25.50 -21.24
CA THR A 49 -6.45 -26.77 -20.71
C THR A 49 -5.77 -27.17 -19.40
N ALA A 50 -4.89 -26.32 -18.85
CA ALA A 50 -4.18 -26.62 -17.61
C ALA A 50 -5.14 -26.67 -16.42
N GLU A 51 -4.95 -27.65 -15.55
CA GLU A 51 -5.63 -27.73 -14.25
C GLU A 51 -5.05 -26.66 -13.32
N GLY A 52 -5.73 -25.52 -13.22
CA GLY A 52 -5.37 -24.48 -12.27
C GLY A 52 -5.99 -24.71 -10.89
N ASN A 53 -5.48 -24.02 -9.87
CA ASN A 53 -5.97 -24.10 -8.48
C ASN A 53 -7.46 -23.71 -8.29
N MET A 54 -8.17 -23.27 -9.31
CA MET A 54 -9.58 -22.87 -9.28
C MET A 54 -10.50 -23.64 -10.24
N GLY A 55 -10.10 -24.80 -10.72
CA GLY A 55 -10.91 -25.64 -11.63
C GLY A 55 -10.31 -25.74 -13.03
N VAL A 56 -10.83 -26.68 -13.82
CA VAL A 56 -10.43 -26.88 -15.22
C VAL A 56 -10.94 -25.70 -16.04
N ASP A 57 -10.07 -25.06 -16.79
CA ASP A 57 -10.44 -24.03 -17.76
C ASP A 57 -11.24 -24.66 -18.90
N GLU A 58 -12.56 -24.53 -18.83
CA GLU A 58 -13.43 -25.02 -19.90
C GLU A 58 -13.37 -24.09 -21.12
N PRO A 59 -13.37 -24.65 -22.35
CA PRO A 59 -13.44 -23.85 -23.56
C PRO A 59 -14.71 -23.01 -23.56
N SER A 60 -14.62 -21.78 -24.05
CA SER A 60 -15.79 -20.90 -24.11
C SER A 60 -16.89 -21.58 -24.93
N ARG A 61 -18.15 -21.34 -24.55
CA ARG A 61 -19.33 -21.84 -25.27
C ARG A 61 -19.33 -21.48 -26.77
N TYR A 62 -18.67 -20.40 -27.15
CA TYR A 62 -18.57 -20.00 -28.54
C TYR A 62 -17.67 -20.95 -29.36
N ILE A 63 -16.62 -21.49 -28.75
CA ILE A 63 -15.78 -22.52 -29.36
C ILE A 63 -16.62 -23.77 -29.58
N GLN A 64 -17.37 -24.20 -28.57
CA GLN A 64 -18.25 -25.36 -28.68
C GLN A 64 -19.33 -25.16 -29.77
N GLN A 65 -19.89 -23.94 -29.90
CA GLN A 65 -20.84 -23.61 -30.96
C GLN A 65 -20.21 -23.68 -32.36
N VAL A 66 -18.96 -23.23 -32.51
CA VAL A 66 -18.24 -23.34 -33.77
C VAL A 66 -18.01 -24.80 -34.13
N GLU A 67 -17.59 -25.63 -33.18
CA GLU A 67 -17.33 -27.04 -33.38
C GLU A 67 -18.61 -27.85 -33.69
N LEU A 68 -19.67 -27.64 -32.93
CA LEU A 68 -20.88 -28.47 -32.99
C LEU A 68 -21.92 -28.01 -34.00
N GLU A 69 -22.02 -26.69 -34.22
CA GLU A 69 -23.06 -26.11 -35.06
C GLU A 69 -22.52 -25.51 -36.36
N LEU A 70 -21.51 -24.63 -36.30
CA LEU A 70 -21.06 -23.88 -37.48
C LEU A 70 -20.43 -24.78 -38.53
N ALA A 71 -19.65 -25.74 -38.14
CA ALA A 71 -19.04 -26.73 -39.04
C ALA A 71 -20.06 -27.64 -39.74
N ARG A 72 -21.23 -27.88 -39.09
CA ARG A 72 -22.32 -28.68 -39.70
C ARG A 72 -23.13 -27.86 -40.70
N ILE A 73 -23.27 -26.56 -40.45
CA ILE A 73 -24.08 -25.69 -41.33
C ILE A 73 -23.28 -25.26 -42.56
N ASN A 74 -21.98 -25.06 -42.42
CA ASN A 74 -21.11 -24.66 -43.49
C ASN A 74 -19.99 -25.68 -43.75
N PRO A 75 -20.14 -26.56 -44.76
CA PRO A 75 -19.15 -27.62 -45.05
C PRO A 75 -17.82 -27.11 -45.60
N ASN A 76 -17.71 -25.81 -45.91
CA ASN A 76 -16.46 -25.20 -46.32
C ASN A 76 -15.54 -24.79 -45.19
N ILE A 77 -15.98 -24.97 -43.92
CA ILE A 77 -15.18 -24.67 -42.78
C ILE A 77 -14.41 -25.94 -42.37
N ASN A 78 -13.09 -25.85 -42.45
CA ASN A 78 -12.20 -26.88 -41.94
C ASN A 78 -11.76 -26.51 -40.54
N LEU A 79 -12.07 -27.38 -39.55
CA LEU A 79 -11.67 -27.23 -38.16
C LEU A 79 -10.56 -28.27 -37.88
N THR A 80 -9.43 -27.79 -37.42
CA THR A 80 -8.35 -28.63 -36.86
C THR A 80 -8.19 -28.24 -35.38
N ARG A 81 -8.03 -29.28 -34.56
CA ARG A 81 -7.70 -29.09 -33.12
C ARG A 81 -6.30 -29.65 -32.91
N GLU A 82 -5.46 -28.82 -32.36
CA GLU A 82 -4.08 -29.14 -32.06
C GLU A 82 -3.84 -28.82 -30.57
N ASP A 83 -3.31 -29.78 -29.83
CA ASP A 83 -2.89 -29.58 -28.46
C ASP A 83 -1.43 -29.13 -28.49
N TYR A 84 -1.23 -27.88 -28.13
CA TYR A 84 0.09 -27.29 -27.91
C TYR A 84 0.46 -27.49 -26.44
N THR A 85 1.37 -28.36 -26.16
CA THR A 85 2.10 -28.35 -24.91
C THR A 85 3.21 -27.32 -25.11
N LEU A 86 3.10 -26.15 -24.51
CA LEU A 86 4.27 -25.35 -24.28
C LEU A 86 5.14 -26.19 -23.32
N THR A 87 6.05 -26.98 -23.89
CA THR A 87 7.24 -27.28 -23.12
C THR A 87 7.89 -25.93 -22.94
N ASN A 88 7.65 -25.31 -21.79
CA ASN A 88 8.67 -24.45 -21.26
C ASN A 88 9.90 -25.36 -21.16
N GLU A 89 10.76 -25.38 -22.18
CA GLU A 89 12.16 -25.24 -21.83
C GLU A 89 12.16 -23.93 -21.07
N GLU A 90 11.89 -23.99 -19.75
CA GLU A 90 12.49 -23.05 -18.86
C GLU A 90 13.96 -23.10 -19.28
N GLU A 91 14.40 -22.19 -20.16
CA GLU A 91 15.74 -21.67 -19.96
C GLU A 91 15.69 -21.33 -18.46
N GLN A 92 16.20 -22.25 -17.66
CA GLN A 92 16.61 -21.96 -16.32
C GLN A 92 17.67 -20.90 -16.53
N SER A 93 17.21 -19.67 -16.77
CA SER A 93 18.07 -18.52 -16.65
C SER A 93 18.58 -18.64 -15.22
N ASP A 94 19.86 -18.92 -15.10
CA ASP A 94 20.50 -18.98 -13.80
C ASP A 94 19.99 -17.78 -12.99
N PRO A 95 19.54 -18.02 -11.75
CA PRO A 95 18.95 -16.95 -10.96
C PRO A 95 19.94 -15.76 -10.96
N LEU A 96 19.45 -14.59 -11.29
CA LEU A 96 20.29 -13.40 -11.35
C LEU A 96 20.85 -13.12 -9.96
N ILE A 97 22.13 -13.43 -9.78
CA ILE A 97 22.89 -13.23 -8.55
C ILE A 97 23.88 -12.12 -8.80
N ILE A 98 23.74 -11.01 -8.07
CA ILE A 98 24.62 -9.85 -8.18
C ILE A 98 25.60 -9.86 -6.99
N GLN A 99 26.90 -9.99 -7.29
CA GLN A 99 27.96 -9.80 -6.30
C GLN A 99 28.13 -8.32 -5.99
N LYS A 100 28.30 -7.97 -4.72
CA LYS A 100 28.50 -6.58 -4.32
C LYS A 100 29.93 -6.12 -4.61
N SER A 101 30.12 -5.45 -5.75
CA SER A 101 31.38 -4.78 -6.05
C SER A 101 31.65 -3.60 -5.10
N PRO A 102 32.91 -3.13 -4.96
CA PRO A 102 33.20 -1.92 -4.18
C PRO A 102 32.40 -0.70 -4.60
N GLU A 103 32.14 -0.53 -5.90
CA GLU A 103 31.30 0.56 -6.44
C GLU A 103 29.86 0.43 -6.01
N LEU A 104 29.31 -0.78 -6.02
CA LEU A 104 27.94 -1.04 -5.58
C LEU A 104 27.79 -0.82 -4.07
N LEU A 105 28.76 -1.26 -3.28
CA LEU A 105 28.79 -0.98 -1.84
C LEU A 105 28.84 0.53 -1.54
N GLU A 106 29.61 1.31 -2.30
CA GLU A 106 29.64 2.76 -2.14
C GLU A 106 28.32 3.41 -2.55
N ARG A 107 27.63 2.88 -3.57
CA ARG A 107 26.30 3.31 -3.96
C ARG A 107 25.27 3.03 -2.87
N ILE A 108 25.31 1.85 -2.23
CA ILE A 108 24.46 1.52 -1.08
C ILE A 108 24.75 2.48 0.08
N ARG A 109 26.02 2.72 0.43
CA ARG A 109 26.40 3.68 1.49
C ARG A 109 25.87 5.09 1.20
N THR A 110 26.02 5.54 -0.02
CA THR A 110 25.53 6.86 -0.45
C THR A 110 24.01 6.97 -0.33
N TYR A 111 23.30 5.91 -0.73
CA TYR A 111 21.84 5.83 -0.57
C TYR A 111 21.43 5.91 0.89
N LEU A 112 22.02 5.10 1.76
CA LEU A 112 21.75 5.07 3.19
C LEU A 112 22.05 6.41 3.89
N LYS A 113 23.11 7.13 3.47
CA LYS A 113 23.46 8.47 3.99
C LYS A 113 22.47 9.55 3.57
N LYS A 114 21.90 9.47 2.37
CA LYS A 114 20.92 10.46 1.90
C LYS A 114 19.61 10.40 2.69
N GLY A 115 19.24 9.22 3.13
CA GLY A 115 18.02 8.95 3.90
C GLY A 115 17.18 7.86 3.26
N THR A 116 16.86 6.85 4.05
CA THR A 116 16.04 5.71 3.64
C THR A 116 14.74 5.65 4.42
N SER A 117 13.69 5.19 3.78
CA SER A 117 12.34 5.04 4.38
C SER A 117 12.12 3.63 4.91
N ALA A 118 11.10 3.45 5.77
CA ALA A 118 10.64 2.15 6.22
C ALA A 118 10.30 1.22 5.04
N SER A 119 9.63 1.75 4.02
CA SER A 119 9.26 0.98 2.82
C SER A 119 10.47 0.46 2.05
N ALA A 120 11.52 1.27 1.89
CA ALA A 120 12.75 0.86 1.20
C ALA A 120 13.45 -0.29 1.93
N ILE A 121 13.59 -0.22 3.25
CA ILE A 121 14.17 -1.30 4.05
C ILE A 121 13.29 -2.56 4.01
N LYS A 122 11.97 -2.40 4.09
CA LYS A 122 11.04 -3.52 3.97
C LYS A 122 11.11 -4.20 2.60
N THR A 123 11.26 -3.43 1.53
CA THR A 123 11.51 -3.97 0.18
C THR A 123 12.80 -4.80 0.16
N HIS A 124 13.90 -4.29 0.75
CA HIS A 124 15.15 -5.04 0.86
C HIS A 124 14.98 -6.36 1.64
N LEU A 125 14.27 -6.33 2.78
CA LEU A 125 14.01 -7.53 3.58
C LEU A 125 13.14 -8.56 2.85
N ASN A 126 12.22 -8.10 2.00
CA ASN A 126 11.39 -8.98 1.19
C ASN A 126 12.16 -9.56 0.00
N CYS A 127 12.83 -8.71 -0.76
CA CYS A 127 13.65 -9.10 -1.91
C CYS A 127 14.77 -8.07 -2.14
N SER A 128 16.02 -8.51 -1.99
CA SER A 128 17.19 -7.63 -2.18
C SER A 128 17.35 -7.17 -3.63
N LEU A 129 16.93 -7.98 -4.60
CA LEU A 129 16.99 -7.65 -6.02
C LEU A 129 15.96 -6.57 -6.37
N ASP A 130 14.73 -6.66 -5.82
CA ASP A 130 13.70 -5.64 -5.98
C ASP A 130 14.15 -4.28 -5.42
N PHE A 131 14.77 -4.30 -4.22
CA PHE A 131 15.39 -3.11 -3.65
C PHE A 131 16.49 -2.53 -4.55
N TYR A 132 17.33 -3.37 -5.14
CA TYR A 132 18.40 -2.96 -6.04
C TYR A 132 17.84 -2.22 -7.26
N TYR A 133 16.87 -2.79 -7.93
CA TYR A 133 16.25 -2.14 -9.09
C TYR A 133 15.54 -0.84 -8.72
N LYS A 134 14.67 -0.88 -7.73
CA LYS A 134 13.83 0.25 -7.36
C LYS A 134 14.62 1.43 -6.76
N TYR A 135 15.48 1.15 -5.80
CA TYR A 135 16.11 2.21 -5.00
C TYR A 135 17.55 2.51 -5.37
N LEU A 136 18.30 1.54 -5.85
CA LEU A 136 19.69 1.77 -6.22
C LEU A 136 19.85 2.13 -7.70
N LEU A 137 19.13 1.49 -8.60
CA LEU A 137 19.13 1.82 -10.03
C LEU A 137 18.12 2.92 -10.37
N GLY A 138 17.08 3.10 -9.55
CA GLY A 138 16.04 4.07 -9.79
C GLY A 138 15.11 3.65 -10.93
N PHE A 139 14.97 2.35 -11.16
CA PHE A 139 13.90 1.84 -11.99
C PHE A 139 12.59 2.12 -11.22
N GLY A 140 11.93 3.20 -11.57
CA GLY A 140 10.58 3.50 -11.19
C GLY A 140 9.77 3.49 -12.47
N GLU A 141 8.53 3.17 -12.38
CA GLU A 141 7.61 3.50 -13.45
C GLU A 141 7.76 5.00 -13.72
N GLU A 142 8.29 5.35 -14.90
CA GLU A 142 8.12 6.70 -15.43
C GLU A 142 6.62 6.90 -15.40
N GLY A 143 6.14 7.86 -14.60
CA GLY A 143 4.75 7.99 -14.21
C GLY A 143 3.81 7.74 -15.38
N GLU A 144 3.37 6.50 -15.51
CA GLU A 144 2.25 6.19 -16.36
C GLU A 144 1.13 7.10 -15.90
N VAL A 145 0.56 7.81 -16.85
CA VAL A 145 -0.58 8.66 -16.60
C VAL A 145 -1.68 7.76 -16.07
N GLU A 146 -1.93 7.79 -14.75
CA GLU A 146 -2.98 6.99 -14.13
C GLU A 146 -4.31 7.30 -14.84
N GLU A 147 -4.79 6.39 -15.66
CA GLU A 147 -6.15 6.48 -16.22
C GLU A 147 -7.20 6.17 -15.15
N GLU A 148 -6.86 5.25 -14.23
CA GLU A 148 -7.65 4.86 -13.07
C GLU A 148 -6.82 5.11 -11.80
N ILE A 149 -7.48 5.56 -10.72
CA ILE A 149 -6.82 5.84 -9.44
C ILE A 149 -6.25 4.57 -8.85
N GLU A 150 -4.95 4.58 -8.58
CA GLU A 150 -4.28 3.55 -7.83
C GLU A 150 -4.52 3.69 -6.32
N ALA A 151 -4.28 2.60 -5.59
CA ALA A 151 -4.48 2.58 -4.13
C ALA A 151 -3.55 3.57 -3.39
N SER A 152 -2.35 3.82 -3.91
CA SER A 152 -1.37 4.79 -3.41
C SER A 152 -1.89 6.21 -3.53
N SER A 153 -2.33 6.59 -4.72
CA SER A 153 -2.90 7.91 -5.03
C SER A 153 -4.22 8.14 -4.30
N PHE A 154 -5.05 7.08 -4.19
CA PHE A 154 -6.27 7.11 -3.39
C PHE A 154 -5.99 7.45 -1.91
N GLY A 155 -4.96 6.88 -1.31
CA GLY A 155 -4.51 7.23 0.02
C GLY A 155 -4.04 8.68 0.12
N SER A 156 -3.20 9.11 -0.81
CA SER A 156 -2.55 10.44 -0.77
C SER A 156 -3.54 11.59 -0.73
N PHE A 157 -4.57 11.63 -1.59
CA PHE A 157 -5.51 12.75 -1.55
C PHE A 157 -6.46 12.74 -0.33
N ILE A 158 -6.66 11.58 0.31
CA ILE A 158 -7.33 11.53 1.62
C ILE A 158 -6.44 12.17 2.69
N HIS A 159 -5.13 11.81 2.74
CA HIS A 159 -4.17 12.40 3.66
C HIS A 159 -4.06 13.91 3.48
N ASP A 160 -3.89 14.38 2.23
CA ASP A 160 -3.83 15.82 1.90
C ASP A 160 -5.10 16.56 2.36
N THR A 161 -6.25 15.92 2.22
CA THR A 161 -7.53 16.48 2.68
C THR A 161 -7.55 16.62 4.19
N LEU A 162 -7.18 15.56 4.93
CA LEU A 162 -7.11 15.59 6.38
C LEU A 162 -6.08 16.60 6.87
N GLU A 163 -4.86 16.61 6.30
CA GLU A 163 -3.86 17.64 6.61
C GLU A 163 -4.45 19.05 6.46
N SER A 164 -5.08 19.31 5.32
CA SER A 164 -5.65 20.64 5.01
C SER A 164 -6.71 21.09 6.01
N ILE A 165 -7.65 20.21 6.40
CA ILE A 165 -8.75 20.57 7.30
C ILE A 165 -8.33 20.67 8.78
N TYR A 166 -7.31 19.89 9.20
CA TYR A 166 -6.78 19.94 10.57
C TYR A 166 -5.68 20.98 10.76
N THR A 167 -5.03 21.46 9.71
CA THR A 167 -3.93 22.45 9.77
C THR A 167 -4.28 23.70 10.59
N PRO A 168 -5.52 24.27 10.59
CA PRO A 168 -5.85 25.42 11.42
C PRO A 168 -5.73 25.18 12.93
N PHE A 169 -5.75 23.90 13.37
CA PHE A 169 -5.73 23.49 14.79
C PHE A 169 -4.34 23.00 15.23
N ALA A 170 -3.45 22.70 14.29
CA ALA A 170 -2.13 22.15 14.58
C ALA A 170 -1.22 23.19 15.28
N ARG A 171 -0.51 22.74 16.34
CA ARG A 171 0.49 23.54 17.08
C ARG A 171 1.77 23.71 16.28
N MET A 172 2.24 22.64 15.65
CA MET A 172 3.45 22.62 14.83
C MET A 172 3.07 22.76 13.35
N LYS A 173 3.81 23.60 12.65
CA LYS A 173 3.65 23.79 11.20
C LYS A 173 5.01 23.75 10.53
N LYS A 174 5.03 23.34 9.28
CA LYS A 174 6.22 23.47 8.43
C LYS A 174 6.34 24.93 7.98
N ASN A 175 7.52 25.51 8.13
CA ASN A 175 7.86 26.77 7.47
C ASN A 175 8.12 26.55 5.97
N LYS A 176 8.41 27.63 5.22
CA LYS A 176 8.73 27.54 3.79
C LYS A 176 9.99 26.72 3.48
N GLN A 177 10.86 26.54 4.47
CA GLN A 177 12.09 25.74 4.40
C GLN A 177 11.85 24.27 4.79
N GLY A 178 10.61 23.91 5.19
CA GLY A 178 10.26 22.55 5.64
C GLY A 178 10.65 22.27 7.11
N GLU A 179 11.11 23.27 7.87
CA GLU A 179 11.44 23.11 9.28
C GLU A 179 10.17 23.16 10.14
N ILE A 180 10.17 22.37 11.22
CA ILE A 180 9.06 22.34 12.17
C ILE A 180 9.13 23.58 13.04
N VAL A 181 8.10 24.41 12.97
CA VAL A 181 7.99 25.63 13.79
C VAL A 181 6.74 25.52 14.65
N SER A 182 6.91 25.67 15.97
CA SER A 182 5.76 25.79 16.87
C SER A 182 5.16 27.19 16.75
N THR A 183 3.92 27.27 16.29
CA THR A 183 3.30 28.56 15.93
C THR A 183 2.29 29.08 16.92
N ARG A 184 1.75 28.26 17.83
CA ARG A 184 0.71 28.68 18.82
C ARG A 184 0.63 27.76 20.04
N ALA A 185 0.08 28.26 21.14
CA ALA A 185 -0.52 27.41 22.15
C ALA A 185 -1.66 26.61 21.47
N GLY A 186 -1.61 25.29 21.56
CA GLY A 186 -2.61 24.44 20.92
C GLY A 186 -4.01 24.79 21.44
N LYS A 187 -4.96 24.77 20.53
CA LYS A 187 -6.38 24.92 20.85
C LYS A 187 -6.95 23.52 21.01
N ASN A 188 -7.56 23.23 22.17
CA ASN A 188 -8.36 22.04 22.31
C ASN A 188 -9.47 22.06 21.25
N MET A 189 -9.57 21.00 20.48
CA MET A 189 -10.64 20.82 19.52
C MET A 189 -11.91 20.45 20.26
N VAL A 190 -12.99 21.11 19.87
CA VAL A 190 -14.31 20.82 20.40
C VAL A 190 -15.22 20.27 19.31
N HIS A 191 -16.26 19.57 19.72
CA HIS A 191 -17.26 19.00 18.83
C HIS A 191 -17.72 19.95 17.70
N SER A 192 -17.95 21.26 18.00
CA SER A 192 -18.37 22.22 16.97
C SER A 192 -17.31 22.53 15.92
N ASP A 193 -16.02 22.33 16.24
CA ASP A 193 -14.94 22.50 15.27
C ASP A 193 -14.99 21.38 14.23
N VAL A 194 -15.17 20.13 14.68
CA VAL A 194 -15.30 18.97 13.78
C VAL A 194 -16.59 19.02 12.97
N GLN A 195 -17.69 19.51 13.53
CA GLN A 195 -18.92 19.77 12.77
C GLN A 195 -18.70 20.74 11.59
N LYS A 196 -17.91 21.79 11.79
CA LYS A 196 -17.53 22.70 10.71
C LYS A 196 -16.69 21.99 9.66
N MET A 197 -15.74 21.15 10.06
CA MET A 197 -14.94 20.34 9.12
C MET A 197 -15.84 19.43 8.27
N ILE A 198 -16.83 18.76 8.86
CA ILE A 198 -17.79 17.93 8.15
C ILE A 198 -18.55 18.74 7.09
N SER A 199 -18.84 19.99 7.34
CA SER A 199 -19.51 20.85 6.36
C SER A 199 -18.60 21.39 5.25
N GLN A 200 -17.28 21.36 5.43
CA GLN A 200 -16.30 22.02 4.56
C GLN A 200 -15.31 21.10 3.85
N PHE A 201 -15.21 19.81 4.24
CA PHE A 201 -14.18 18.93 3.69
C PHE A 201 -14.41 18.58 2.22
N LYS A 202 -15.66 18.47 1.76
CA LYS A 202 -15.99 18.01 0.40
C LYS A 202 -15.32 18.84 -0.71
N PRO A 203 -15.40 20.16 -0.75
CA PRO A 203 -14.69 20.97 -1.75
C PRO A 203 -13.15 20.88 -1.61
N VAL A 204 -12.62 20.59 -0.42
CA VAL A 204 -11.19 20.40 -0.20
C VAL A 204 -10.75 19.07 -0.83
N LEU A 205 -11.47 17.98 -0.54
CA LEU A 205 -11.23 16.66 -1.13
C LEU A 205 -11.31 16.71 -2.66
N GLN A 206 -12.35 17.33 -3.21
CA GLN A 206 -12.52 17.47 -4.65
C GLN A 206 -11.36 18.24 -5.28
N ARG A 207 -10.87 19.30 -4.65
CA ARG A 207 -9.71 20.06 -5.15
C ARG A 207 -8.45 19.20 -5.25
N PHE A 208 -8.15 18.37 -4.24
CA PHE A 208 -6.98 17.48 -4.28
C PHE A 208 -7.14 16.39 -5.32
N PHE A 209 -8.33 15.84 -5.43
CA PHE A 209 -8.68 14.87 -6.45
C PHE A 209 -8.52 15.44 -7.87
N GLU A 210 -9.06 16.63 -8.14
CA GLU A 210 -8.92 17.31 -9.44
C GLU A 210 -7.47 17.69 -9.73
N ALA A 211 -6.69 18.06 -8.71
CA ALA A 211 -5.28 18.38 -8.86
C ALA A 211 -4.46 17.15 -9.29
N HIS A 212 -4.78 15.97 -8.79
CA HIS A 212 -4.16 14.71 -9.21
C HIS A 212 -4.37 14.43 -10.70
N PHE A 213 -5.56 14.72 -11.23
CA PHE A 213 -5.90 14.59 -12.67
C PHE A 213 -5.72 15.86 -13.48
N SER A 214 -4.86 16.79 -13.04
CA SER A 214 -4.67 18.10 -13.73
C SER A 214 -4.28 17.96 -15.22
N TYR A 215 -3.63 16.86 -15.60
CA TYR A 215 -3.24 16.51 -16.97
C TYR A 215 -4.41 15.98 -17.81
N ASN A 216 -5.47 15.42 -17.21
CA ASN A 216 -6.64 14.89 -17.91
C ASN A 216 -7.94 15.18 -17.17
N LYS A 217 -8.46 16.39 -17.34
CA LYS A 217 -9.71 16.85 -16.70
C LYS A 217 -10.94 16.00 -17.03
N LYS A 218 -10.92 15.22 -18.13
CA LYS A 218 -12.01 14.31 -18.49
C LYS A 218 -11.98 13.03 -17.66
N ALA A 219 -10.81 12.58 -17.23
CA ALA A 219 -10.68 11.38 -16.38
C ALA A 219 -11.34 11.54 -15.01
N VAL A 220 -11.48 12.78 -14.52
CA VAL A 220 -12.15 13.11 -13.23
C VAL A 220 -13.62 12.65 -13.20
N LEU A 221 -14.28 12.70 -14.37
CA LEU A 221 -15.73 12.43 -14.46
C LEU A 221 -16.05 11.01 -14.97
N ASP A 222 -15.04 10.20 -15.22
CA ASP A 222 -15.24 8.89 -15.83
C ASP A 222 -15.39 7.77 -14.77
N GLY A 223 -16.46 7.04 -14.90
CA GLY A 223 -16.92 5.83 -14.23
C GLY A 223 -16.25 5.41 -12.91
N LYS A 224 -15.06 4.83 -12.98
CA LYS A 224 -14.34 4.31 -11.81
C LYS A 224 -13.75 5.41 -10.94
N ASN A 225 -13.21 6.45 -11.55
CA ASN A 225 -12.59 7.57 -10.82
C ASN A 225 -13.63 8.36 -10.03
N TYR A 226 -14.83 8.55 -10.60
CA TYR A 226 -15.95 9.14 -9.88
C TYR A 226 -16.37 8.29 -8.68
N LEU A 227 -16.43 6.96 -8.84
CA LEU A 227 -16.72 6.05 -7.73
C LEU A 227 -15.65 6.14 -6.64
N SER A 228 -14.37 6.23 -7.00
CA SER A 228 -13.27 6.39 -6.04
C SER A 228 -13.41 7.71 -5.26
N LEU A 229 -13.81 8.80 -5.90
CA LEU A 229 -14.08 10.06 -5.21
C LEU A 229 -15.25 9.93 -4.21
N GLU A 230 -16.35 9.29 -4.59
CA GLU A 230 -17.50 9.05 -3.70
C GLU A 230 -17.12 8.16 -2.50
N VAL A 231 -16.27 7.13 -2.73
CA VAL A 231 -15.76 6.26 -1.66
C VAL A 231 -14.87 7.07 -0.71
N ALA A 232 -13.97 7.91 -1.23
CA ALA A 232 -13.11 8.77 -0.42
C ALA A 232 -13.95 9.78 0.39
N GLU A 233 -14.96 10.40 -0.23
CA GLU A 233 -15.90 11.28 0.49
C GLU A 233 -16.59 10.55 1.64
N HIS A 234 -17.04 9.32 1.40
CA HIS A 234 -17.69 8.51 2.42
C HIS A 234 -16.74 8.16 3.57
N LEU A 235 -15.50 7.77 3.26
CA LEU A 235 -14.48 7.43 4.27
C LEU A 235 -14.12 8.64 5.13
N VAL A 236 -13.81 9.78 4.51
CA VAL A 236 -13.46 11.02 5.24
C VAL A 236 -14.65 11.49 6.09
N ARG A 237 -15.86 11.47 5.56
CA ARG A 237 -17.09 11.83 6.29
C ARG A 237 -17.26 10.97 7.53
N ARG A 238 -17.21 9.64 7.37
CA ARG A 238 -17.35 8.69 8.49
C ARG A 238 -16.28 8.88 9.56
N PHE A 239 -15.04 9.14 9.13
CA PHE A 239 -13.95 9.41 10.06
C PHE A 239 -14.22 10.68 10.88
N LEU A 240 -14.60 11.79 10.24
CA LEU A 240 -14.93 13.04 10.93
C LEU A 240 -16.17 12.90 11.83
N GLU A 241 -17.19 12.17 11.39
CA GLU A 241 -18.38 11.87 12.21
C GLU A 241 -18.00 11.06 13.45
N HIS A 242 -17.12 10.05 13.30
CA HIS A 242 -16.61 9.27 14.41
C HIS A 242 -15.84 10.13 15.42
N GLU A 243 -14.94 10.99 14.95
CA GLU A 243 -14.19 11.91 15.83
C GLU A 243 -15.11 12.95 16.48
N CYS A 244 -16.12 13.43 15.75
CA CYS A 244 -17.16 14.29 16.28
C CYS A 244 -17.94 13.64 17.43
N GLU A 245 -18.30 12.36 17.30
CA GLU A 245 -18.95 11.58 18.37
C GLU A 245 -18.04 11.39 19.59
N LEU A 246 -16.74 11.12 19.37
CA LEU A 246 -15.77 11.01 20.46
C LEU A 246 -15.69 12.32 21.27
N LEU A 247 -15.76 13.48 20.62
CA LEU A 247 -15.69 14.79 21.28
C LEU A 247 -17.03 15.27 21.88
N LYS A 248 -18.16 14.59 21.58
CA LYS A 248 -19.42 14.87 22.27
C LYS A 248 -19.41 14.49 23.75
N ALA A 249 -18.67 13.45 24.09
CA ALA A 249 -18.46 13.09 25.48
C ALA A 249 -17.64 14.20 26.12
N SER A 250 -18.28 15.01 26.98
CA SER A 250 -17.74 16.23 27.62
C SER A 250 -16.44 16.05 28.43
N LYS A 251 -15.87 14.85 28.42
CA LYS A 251 -14.61 14.47 29.10
C LYS A 251 -13.44 14.25 28.12
N ASN A 252 -13.68 14.26 26.84
CA ASN A 252 -12.62 13.96 25.87
C ASN A 252 -12.00 15.27 25.35
N ASP A 253 -10.71 15.38 25.57
CA ASP A 253 -9.88 16.50 25.08
C ASP A 253 -9.02 15.99 23.93
N LEU A 254 -9.00 16.76 22.83
CA LEU A 254 -8.17 16.49 21.67
C LEU A 254 -7.40 17.76 21.28
N THR A 255 -6.09 17.63 21.18
CA THR A 255 -5.24 18.71 20.67
C THR A 255 -4.34 18.15 19.57
N ILE A 256 -4.30 18.80 18.43
CA ILE A 256 -3.43 18.44 17.31
C ILE A 256 -2.07 19.10 17.52
N ASP A 257 -1.02 18.30 17.72
CA ASP A 257 0.33 18.81 17.85
C ASP A 257 0.99 19.01 16.49
N GLY A 258 0.89 18.04 15.58
CA GLY A 258 1.48 18.12 14.27
C GLY A 258 0.79 17.25 13.21
N LEU A 259 0.92 17.65 11.95
CA LEU A 259 0.37 16.95 10.79
C LEU A 259 1.44 16.84 9.71
N GLU A 260 1.53 15.66 9.07
CA GLU A 260 2.51 15.35 8.01
C GLU A 260 3.93 15.78 8.40
N ILE A 261 4.30 15.49 9.66
CA ILE A 261 5.58 15.91 10.23
C ILE A 261 6.68 14.99 9.72
N ARG A 262 7.59 15.53 8.93
CA ARG A 262 8.78 14.81 8.48
C ARG A 262 9.84 14.82 9.57
N LEU A 263 10.12 13.64 10.10
CA LEU A 263 11.21 13.42 11.06
C LEU A 263 12.33 12.60 10.43
N THR A 264 13.52 12.75 11.01
CA THR A 264 14.69 11.98 10.62
C THR A 264 15.42 11.54 11.88
N THR A 265 15.97 10.32 11.84
CA THR A 265 16.88 9.82 12.86
C THR A 265 18.15 9.29 12.22
N THR A 266 19.22 9.22 12.96
CA THR A 266 20.50 8.72 12.49
C THR A 266 20.92 7.55 13.35
N LEU A 267 21.05 6.38 12.72
CA LEU A 267 21.58 5.18 13.36
C LEU A 267 23.08 5.11 13.12
N GLU A 268 23.86 5.09 14.19
CA GLU A 268 25.29 4.85 14.12
C GLU A 268 25.56 3.34 14.22
N TYR A 269 26.49 2.85 13.41
CA TYR A 269 26.92 1.47 13.41
C TYR A 269 28.40 1.37 13.08
N MET A 270 29.04 0.29 13.55
CA MET A 270 30.47 0.08 13.34
C MET A 270 30.72 -0.89 12.19
N ILE A 271 31.61 -0.52 11.27
CA ILE A 271 32.21 -1.46 10.30
C ILE A 271 33.72 -1.50 10.62
N GLY A 272 34.13 -2.58 11.24
CA GLY A 272 35.52 -2.65 11.77
C GLY A 272 35.76 -1.56 12.80
N ALA A 273 36.75 -0.72 12.59
CA ALA A 273 37.10 0.40 13.49
C ALA A 273 36.47 1.74 13.08
N LYS A 274 35.64 1.78 12.04
CA LYS A 274 35.05 3.03 11.53
C LYS A 274 33.56 3.12 11.91
N SER A 275 33.16 4.22 12.57
CA SER A 275 31.77 4.57 12.73
C SER A 275 31.18 5.00 11.39
N GLN A 276 29.99 4.52 11.09
CA GLN A 276 29.17 4.86 9.94
C GLN A 276 27.80 5.29 10.43
N ALA A 277 27.08 6.02 9.59
CA ALA A 277 25.77 6.50 9.93
C ALA A 277 24.75 6.21 8.80
N VAL A 278 23.57 5.75 9.17
CA VAL A 278 22.40 5.62 8.28
C VAL A 278 21.36 6.61 8.70
N LYS A 279 20.92 7.40 7.75
CA LYS A 279 19.81 8.33 7.97
C LYS A 279 18.50 7.65 7.63
N LEU A 280 17.59 7.56 8.61
CA LEU A 280 16.22 7.10 8.42
C LEU A 280 15.30 8.31 8.31
N VAL A 281 14.30 8.21 7.44
CA VAL A 281 13.34 9.30 7.17
C VAL A 281 11.93 8.73 7.24
N GLY A 282 11.04 9.45 7.93
CA GLY A 282 9.62 9.15 7.98
C GLY A 282 8.77 10.40 7.98
N ILE A 283 7.53 10.27 7.56
CA ILE A 283 6.50 11.31 7.66
C ILE A 283 5.42 10.74 8.56
N ILE A 284 5.12 11.46 9.63
CA ILE A 284 4.09 11.10 10.60
C ILE A 284 2.83 11.86 10.23
N ASP A 285 1.76 11.16 9.91
CA ASP A 285 0.50 11.75 9.44
C ASP A 285 -0.10 12.68 10.50
N ARG A 286 -0.15 12.21 11.76
CA ARG A 286 -0.70 12.99 12.86
C ARG A 286 0.01 12.70 14.19
N ILE A 287 0.37 13.77 14.89
CA ILE A 287 0.79 13.78 16.28
C ILE A 287 -0.29 14.55 17.05
N ASP A 288 -0.89 13.93 18.07
CA ASP A 288 -1.94 14.55 18.86
C ASP A 288 -1.84 14.22 20.36
N GLN A 289 -2.59 14.94 21.16
CA GLN A 289 -2.86 14.58 22.55
C GLN A 289 -4.36 14.29 22.69
N PHE A 290 -4.67 13.11 23.16
CA PHE A 290 -6.03 12.68 23.43
C PHE A 290 -6.18 12.27 24.90
N ASN A 291 -7.00 13.02 25.65
CA ASN A 291 -7.16 12.83 27.09
C ASN A 291 -5.83 12.88 27.88
N GLY A 292 -4.91 13.71 27.45
CA GLY A 292 -3.58 13.84 28.05
C GLY A 292 -2.54 12.84 27.59
N GLU A 293 -2.91 11.81 26.83
CA GLU A 293 -1.96 10.86 26.24
C GLU A 293 -1.43 11.38 24.90
N GLN A 294 -0.10 11.41 24.74
CA GLN A 294 0.58 11.74 23.51
C GLN A 294 0.48 10.58 22.54
N ARG A 295 -0.08 10.82 21.34
CA ARG A 295 -0.28 9.77 20.34
C ARG A 295 0.37 10.13 19.00
N ILE A 296 0.87 9.09 18.35
CA ILE A 296 1.20 9.09 16.92
C ILE A 296 0.16 8.24 16.21
N ILE A 297 -0.47 8.83 15.21
CA ILE A 297 -1.53 8.19 14.42
C ILE A 297 -1.14 8.23 12.95
N ASP A 298 -1.23 7.08 12.32
CA ASP A 298 -1.08 6.88 10.89
C ASP A 298 -2.44 6.51 10.28
N TYR A 299 -2.87 7.19 9.23
CA TYR A 299 -4.14 6.95 8.58
C TYR A 299 -4.03 5.88 7.50
N LYS A 300 -4.96 4.96 7.47
CA LYS A 300 -5.03 3.94 6.42
C LYS A 300 -6.43 3.89 5.80
N SER A 301 -6.48 4.04 4.49
CA SER A 301 -7.70 3.88 3.69
C SER A 301 -8.16 2.42 3.57
N GLY A 302 -7.30 1.45 3.89
CA GLY A 302 -7.60 0.02 3.91
C GLY A 302 -7.90 -0.53 5.30
N THR A 303 -8.19 -1.83 5.38
CA THR A 303 -8.44 -2.53 6.64
C THR A 303 -7.17 -2.72 7.46
N CYS A 304 -7.29 -2.66 8.78
CA CYS A 304 -6.26 -2.97 9.75
C CYS A 304 -6.82 -3.88 10.84
N SER A 305 -5.96 -4.66 11.46
CA SER A 305 -6.28 -5.51 12.59
C SER A 305 -5.18 -5.45 13.64
N GLU A 306 -5.46 -5.91 14.87
CA GLU A 306 -4.45 -5.99 15.95
C GLU A 306 -3.21 -6.78 15.53
N LYS A 307 -3.37 -7.81 14.67
CA LYS A 307 -2.24 -8.63 14.19
C LYS A 307 -1.26 -7.84 13.33
N ASP A 308 -1.71 -6.79 12.66
CA ASP A 308 -0.90 -5.96 11.75
C ASP A 308 0.05 -5.03 12.49
N VAL A 309 -0.25 -4.75 13.77
CA VAL A 309 0.48 -3.79 14.62
C VAL A 309 1.11 -4.45 15.86
N ARG A 310 1.00 -5.78 16.00
CA ARG A 310 1.51 -6.50 17.16
C ARG A 310 2.87 -7.15 16.88
N VAL A 311 3.83 -6.91 17.77
CA VAL A 311 5.11 -7.62 17.81
C VAL A 311 4.89 -8.94 18.55
N ASP A 312 4.94 -10.04 17.82
CA ASP A 312 4.76 -11.38 18.36
C ASP A 312 6.09 -11.96 18.88
N SER A 313 6.04 -12.68 20.00
CA SER A 313 7.22 -13.30 20.60
C SER A 313 7.76 -14.51 19.82
N PHE A 314 6.96 -15.11 18.93
CA PHE A 314 7.21 -16.38 18.27
C PHE A 314 7.73 -17.50 19.22
N PRO A 315 7.47 -18.77 18.99
CA PRO A 315 8.04 -19.82 19.82
C PRO A 315 9.56 -19.71 19.87
N ARG A 316 10.16 -19.85 21.05
CA ARG A 316 11.63 -19.96 21.23
C ARG A 316 12.09 -21.30 20.65
N THR A 317 12.21 -21.36 19.33
CA THR A 317 13.01 -22.40 18.70
C THR A 317 14.48 -22.07 18.98
N LYS A 318 15.33 -23.08 19.16
CA LYS A 318 16.76 -22.90 19.48
C LYS A 318 17.55 -22.11 18.40
N GLU A 319 16.89 -21.69 17.34
CA GLU A 319 17.50 -21.18 16.10
C GLU A 319 17.39 -19.68 15.92
N LEU A 320 16.45 -18.97 16.58
CA LEU A 320 16.26 -17.55 16.39
C LEU A 320 16.50 -16.78 17.70
N ASP A 321 17.39 -15.80 17.66
CA ASP A 321 17.55 -14.83 18.74
C ASP A 321 16.43 -13.75 18.69
N ASP A 322 16.40 -12.85 19.67
CA ASP A 322 15.34 -11.85 19.76
C ASP A 322 15.43 -10.80 18.64
N CYS A 323 16.64 -10.51 18.14
CA CYS A 323 16.86 -9.63 17.00
C CYS A 323 16.26 -10.23 15.71
N GLU A 324 16.51 -11.50 15.44
CA GLU A 324 15.95 -12.20 14.28
C GLU A 324 14.42 -12.33 14.37
N ARG A 325 13.87 -12.52 15.57
CA ARG A 325 12.42 -12.51 15.81
C ARG A 325 11.81 -11.14 15.50
N LEU A 326 12.47 -10.05 15.89
CA LEU A 326 11.97 -8.72 15.58
C LEU A 326 12.07 -8.44 14.08
N ILE A 327 13.15 -8.84 13.41
CA ILE A 327 13.29 -8.74 11.95
C ILE A 327 12.18 -9.52 11.24
N LYS A 328 11.82 -10.70 11.73
CA LYS A 328 10.68 -11.47 11.22
C LYS A 328 9.36 -10.71 11.38
N ASN A 329 9.11 -10.09 12.53
CA ASN A 329 7.93 -9.23 12.73
C ASN A 329 7.93 -8.06 11.73
N ILE A 330 9.07 -7.38 11.54
CA ILE A 330 9.23 -6.28 10.59
C ILE A 330 8.89 -6.73 9.16
N LYS A 331 9.34 -7.93 8.77
CA LYS A 331 9.06 -8.50 7.45
C LYS A 331 7.59 -8.88 7.27
N GLU A 332 7.03 -9.63 8.19
CA GLU A 332 5.71 -10.26 8.05
C GLU A 332 4.54 -9.33 8.41
N LYS A 333 4.71 -8.45 9.40
CA LYS A 333 3.62 -7.58 9.87
C LYS A 333 3.49 -6.33 9.01
N LYS A 334 2.26 -5.93 8.80
CA LYS A 334 1.95 -4.86 7.84
C LYS A 334 2.50 -3.50 8.27
N TYR A 335 2.33 -3.14 9.55
CA TYR A 335 2.63 -1.81 10.05
C TYR A 335 3.67 -1.74 11.18
N VAL A 336 4.08 -2.87 11.77
CA VAL A 336 5.02 -2.91 12.91
C VAL A 336 6.27 -2.09 12.64
N PHE A 337 6.90 -2.26 11.48
CA PHE A 337 8.12 -1.53 11.16
C PHE A 337 7.93 -0.01 11.12
N GLN A 338 6.87 0.44 10.46
CA GLN A 338 6.54 1.86 10.36
C GLN A 338 6.30 2.49 11.74
N LEU A 339 5.56 1.79 12.60
CA LEU A 339 5.24 2.27 13.94
C LEU A 339 6.46 2.29 14.87
N LEU A 340 7.33 1.29 14.80
CA LEU A 340 8.61 1.28 15.53
C LEU A 340 9.51 2.44 15.08
N LEU A 341 9.59 2.68 13.78
CA LEU A 341 10.39 3.77 13.23
C LEU A 341 9.85 5.14 13.66
N TYR A 342 8.52 5.33 13.66
CA TYR A 342 7.90 6.56 14.16
C TYR A 342 8.17 6.78 15.65
N ASN A 343 8.12 5.73 16.44
CA ASN A 343 8.43 5.77 17.86
C ASN A 343 9.87 6.23 18.11
N LEU A 344 10.84 5.64 17.40
CA LEU A 344 12.25 6.02 17.47
C LEU A 344 12.48 7.47 17.03
N MET A 345 11.92 7.88 15.89
CA MET A 345 12.08 9.23 15.35
C MET A 345 11.48 10.29 16.28
N PHE A 346 10.35 9.98 16.89
CA PHE A 346 9.71 10.87 17.84
C PHE A 346 10.58 11.04 19.08
N HIS A 347 11.08 9.94 19.65
CA HIS A 347 11.98 9.98 20.79
C HIS A 347 13.25 10.79 20.50
N ASP A 348 13.90 10.55 19.38
CA ASP A 348 15.14 11.26 19.02
C ASP A 348 14.93 12.77 18.83
N HIS A 349 13.73 13.16 18.40
CA HIS A 349 13.41 14.59 18.18
C HIS A 349 12.92 15.32 19.43
N PHE A 350 12.08 14.64 20.25
CA PHE A 350 11.42 15.27 21.42
C PHE A 350 12.01 14.86 22.76
N GLY A 351 12.85 13.83 22.81
CA GLY A 351 13.54 13.37 24.03
C GLY A 351 12.72 12.43 24.94
N TYR A 352 11.55 11.99 24.48
CA TYR A 352 10.69 11.02 25.19
C TYR A 352 9.88 10.20 24.20
N TYR A 353 9.42 9.02 24.62
CA TYR A 353 8.53 8.19 23.81
C TYR A 353 7.08 8.68 23.91
N PRO A 354 6.30 8.62 22.84
CA PRO A 354 4.87 8.88 22.91
C PRO A 354 4.17 7.77 23.70
N ASP A 355 3.04 8.10 24.35
CA ASP A 355 2.27 7.11 25.11
C ASP A 355 1.70 6.02 24.22
N LYS A 356 1.31 6.38 22.99
CA LYS A 356 0.71 5.45 22.02
C LYS A 356 1.16 5.75 20.60
N VAL A 357 1.47 4.70 19.85
CA VAL A 357 1.74 4.77 18.40
C VAL A 357 0.82 3.78 17.71
N GLY A 358 0.09 4.20 16.69
CA GLY A 358 -0.89 3.31 16.09
C GLY A 358 -1.44 3.76 14.75
N VAL A 359 -2.36 2.95 14.25
CA VAL A 359 -3.03 3.09 12.96
C VAL A 359 -4.52 3.32 13.18
N ILE A 360 -5.10 4.26 12.45
CA ILE A 360 -6.56 4.36 12.29
C ILE A 360 -6.94 3.88 10.90
N SER A 361 -7.71 2.78 10.84
CA SER A 361 -8.32 2.33 9.60
C SER A 361 -9.65 3.05 9.36
N MET A 362 -9.77 3.74 8.23
CA MET A 362 -11.02 4.42 7.86
C MET A 362 -12.15 3.45 7.48
N VAL A 363 -11.83 2.21 7.18
CA VAL A 363 -12.80 1.17 6.83
C VAL A 363 -13.45 0.58 8.09
N ASN A 364 -12.66 0.26 9.12
CA ASN A 364 -13.14 -0.37 10.35
C ASN A 364 -12.97 0.52 11.60
N LEU A 365 -13.41 1.78 11.50
CA LEU A 365 -13.35 2.80 12.56
C LEU A 365 -13.94 2.37 13.91
N LYS A 366 -14.95 1.50 13.90
CA LYS A 366 -15.64 1.04 15.13
C LYS A 366 -14.75 0.20 16.03
N GLU A 367 -13.70 -0.40 15.48
CA GLU A 367 -12.72 -1.17 16.25
C GLU A 367 -11.70 -0.27 16.95
N GLY A 368 -11.74 1.05 16.66
CA GLY A 368 -10.88 2.07 17.23
C GLY A 368 -9.47 2.10 16.63
N PRO A 369 -8.57 2.93 17.17
CA PRO A 369 -7.17 2.91 16.79
C PRO A 369 -6.51 1.59 17.19
N PHE A 370 -5.73 1.01 16.27
CA PHE A 370 -4.91 -0.17 16.53
C PHE A 370 -3.52 0.30 16.96
N TYR A 371 -3.20 0.15 18.23
CA TYR A 371 -1.92 0.58 18.77
C TYR A 371 -0.86 -0.51 18.69
N LEU A 372 0.40 -0.08 18.48
CA LEU A 372 1.56 -0.96 18.58
C LEU A 372 1.55 -1.68 19.93
N SER A 373 1.55 -2.98 19.90
CA SER A 373 1.62 -3.84 21.08
C SER A 373 2.82 -4.78 20.98
N ASN A 374 3.38 -5.15 22.13
CA ASN A 374 4.62 -5.89 22.21
C ASN A 374 4.49 -7.08 23.17
N ASN A 375 4.81 -8.25 22.64
CA ASN A 375 4.86 -9.52 23.39
C ASN A 375 6.28 -10.12 23.41
N LEU A 376 7.27 -9.41 22.84
CA LEU A 376 8.64 -9.91 22.70
C LEU A 376 9.55 -9.46 23.86
N THR A 377 9.40 -8.22 24.30
CA THR A 377 10.20 -7.59 25.35
C THR A 377 9.33 -7.14 26.53
N ALA A 378 9.96 -6.79 27.65
CA ALA A 378 9.26 -6.43 28.89
C ALA A 378 8.57 -5.05 28.80
N ASP A 379 9.21 -4.09 28.12
CA ASP A 379 8.80 -2.69 28.06
C ASP A 379 9.17 -2.04 26.72
N THR A 380 8.81 -0.78 26.58
CA THR A 380 9.08 0.01 25.35
C THR A 380 10.57 0.28 25.17
N ASP A 381 11.30 0.58 26.23
CA ASP A 381 12.73 0.89 26.14
C ASP A 381 13.51 -0.33 25.62
N SER A 382 13.28 -1.51 26.20
CA SER A 382 13.87 -2.77 25.75
C SER A 382 13.50 -3.11 24.30
N LEU A 383 12.26 -2.79 23.89
CA LEU A 383 11.83 -2.99 22.50
C LEU A 383 12.58 -2.06 21.55
N MET A 384 12.80 -0.81 21.94
CA MET A 384 13.47 0.18 21.10
C MET A 384 14.98 -0.06 21.02
N GLU A 385 15.60 -0.56 22.09
CA GLU A 385 16.99 -1.05 22.06
C GLU A 385 17.14 -2.21 21.09
N LEU A 386 16.27 -3.22 21.21
CA LEU A 386 16.23 -4.37 20.29
C LEU A 386 15.95 -3.94 18.83
N PHE A 387 15.10 -2.93 18.64
CA PHE A 387 14.84 -2.37 17.30
C PHE A 387 16.08 -1.71 16.73
N HIS A 388 16.81 -0.95 17.53
CA HIS A 388 18.08 -0.34 17.12
C HIS A 388 19.09 -1.42 16.70
N GLU A 389 19.29 -2.46 17.51
CA GLU A 389 20.17 -3.60 17.21
C GLU A 389 19.76 -4.31 15.91
N SER A 390 18.43 -4.55 15.75
CA SER A 390 17.88 -5.17 14.53
C SER A 390 18.14 -4.34 13.30
N MET A 391 18.04 -3.01 13.39
CA MET A 391 18.35 -2.12 12.29
C MET A 391 19.83 -2.12 11.94
N VAL A 392 20.71 -2.13 12.93
CA VAL A 392 22.17 -2.27 12.73
C VAL A 392 22.49 -3.59 12.02
N HIS A 393 21.84 -4.68 12.43
CA HIS A 393 22.00 -6.00 11.80
C HIS A 393 21.56 -5.99 10.33
N ILE A 394 20.39 -5.41 10.02
CA ILE A 394 19.89 -5.28 8.64
C ILE A 394 20.88 -4.49 7.78
N VAL A 395 21.31 -3.33 8.27
CA VAL A 395 22.24 -2.47 7.53
C VAL A 395 23.59 -3.15 7.33
N SER A 396 24.09 -3.88 8.34
CA SER A 396 25.32 -4.64 8.23
C SER A 396 25.24 -5.70 7.13
N LYS A 397 24.13 -6.42 7.02
CA LYS A 397 23.90 -7.36 5.91
C LYS A 397 23.79 -6.68 4.55
N MET A 398 23.18 -5.48 4.49
CA MET A 398 23.14 -4.71 3.24
C MET A 398 24.54 -4.35 2.74
N LEU A 399 25.48 -4.12 3.64
CA LEU A 399 26.85 -3.67 3.35
C LEU A 399 27.90 -4.80 3.38
N ASP A 400 27.51 -6.02 3.71
CA ASP A 400 28.41 -7.17 3.68
C ASP A 400 28.66 -7.59 2.21
N GLU A 401 29.93 -7.59 1.82
CA GLU A 401 30.38 -7.98 0.48
C GLU A 401 30.13 -9.46 0.16
N ASN A 402 30.06 -10.31 1.20
CA ASN A 402 29.83 -11.75 1.05
C ASN A 402 28.34 -12.09 0.86
N VAL A 403 27.44 -11.16 1.12
CA VAL A 403 26.00 -11.35 0.93
C VAL A 403 25.61 -10.87 -0.45
N THR A 404 25.13 -11.78 -1.29
CA THR A 404 24.67 -11.48 -2.65
C THR A 404 23.36 -10.71 -2.68
N ILE A 405 23.10 -10.01 -3.77
CA ILE A 405 21.78 -9.48 -4.10
C ILE A 405 21.12 -10.46 -5.05
N GLU A 406 19.99 -11.00 -4.63
CA GLU A 406 19.28 -12.04 -5.36
C GLU A 406 17.77 -11.95 -5.16
N HIS A 407 17.01 -12.61 -6.04
CA HIS A 407 15.58 -12.71 -5.90
C HIS A 407 15.20 -13.65 -4.76
N ASN A 408 14.28 -13.20 -3.90
CA ASN A 408 13.70 -14.06 -2.88
C ASN A 408 12.45 -14.75 -3.44
N VAL A 409 12.55 -16.04 -3.72
CA VAL A 409 11.44 -16.86 -4.28
C VAL A 409 10.22 -16.91 -3.36
N GLU A 410 10.42 -16.74 -2.04
CA GLU A 410 9.33 -16.72 -1.05
C GLU A 410 8.68 -15.33 -0.91
N ALA A 411 9.18 -14.32 -1.60
CA ALA A 411 8.59 -13.00 -1.55
C ALA A 411 7.18 -13.03 -2.17
N PRO A 412 6.16 -12.52 -1.47
CA PRO A 412 4.78 -12.58 -1.95
C PRO A 412 4.57 -11.73 -3.21
N TYR A 413 5.42 -10.77 -3.45
CA TYR A 413 5.40 -9.87 -4.59
C TYR A 413 6.75 -9.19 -4.78
N CYS A 414 7.25 -9.19 -6.01
CA CYS A 414 8.39 -8.39 -6.46
C CYS A 414 8.00 -7.62 -7.72
N GLU A 415 8.21 -6.32 -7.70
CA GLU A 415 7.81 -5.44 -8.80
C GLU A 415 8.68 -5.64 -10.05
N TYR A 416 9.98 -5.91 -9.85
CA TYR A 416 10.98 -5.95 -10.93
C TYR A 416 11.64 -7.32 -11.13
N CYS A 417 11.23 -8.35 -10.43
CA CYS A 417 11.87 -9.68 -10.49
C CYS A 417 11.04 -10.73 -11.22
N GLN A 418 9.90 -10.34 -11.85
CA GLN A 418 9.00 -11.25 -12.58
C GLN A 418 9.51 -11.55 -13.97
#